data_193b9e55e4bd5df07c014ba696f82dfd
#
_entry.id   193b9e55e4bd5df07c014ba696f82dfd
#
_cell.length_a   1.000
_cell.length_b   1.000
_cell.length_c   1.000
_cell.angle_alpha   90.00
_cell.angle_beta   90.00
_cell.angle_gamma   90.00
#
_symmetry.space_group_name_H-M   'P 1'
#
loop_
_entity.id
_entity.type
_entity.pdbx_description
1 polymer ?
#
loop_
_entity_poly.entity_id
_entity_poly.type
_entity_poly.pdbx_seq_one_letter_code
_entity_poly.pdbx_strand_id
1 'polypeptide(L)'
;LIGGTLLLSTLTANGQKKNTQPNILFILCDDMGYGDLGCYGQPFIRTPHIDTMANEGMRFTQAYAGSPVSAPSRASFMTGQHSGHCEVRGNKEYWKNVPIVLYGQNQEYSIVGQHPYDSDHVILPEIMKDNGYTTGMFGKWAGGYEGSRSTPDKRGIDEYYGYICQFQAHLYYPNFLNRYSKALGDTGVVRVVMDENIKYPMYGPDYQKRPQYSADMIHQKALEWLDQQDDQQPFFGILTYTL
;
A
#
# COMPACT_ATOMS: atom_id res chain seq x y z
N LEU A 1 -7.02 57.51 -47.42
CA LEU A 1 -6.01 56.70 -46.66
C LEU A 1 -6.69 56.00 -45.54
N ILE A 2 -6.97 54.68 -45.72
CA ILE A 2 -7.57 53.80 -44.71
C ILE A 2 -6.42 52.93 -44.20
N GLY A 3 -6.00 53.15 -42.94
CA GLY A 3 -5.01 52.34 -42.27
C GLY A 3 -5.67 51.11 -41.65
N GLY A 4 -5.43 49.93 -42.23
CA GLY A 4 -5.83 48.68 -41.66
C GLY A 4 -4.81 48.20 -40.62
N THR A 5 -5.22 48.11 -39.35
CA THR A 5 -4.41 47.52 -38.28
C THR A 5 -4.57 46.00 -38.30
N LEU A 6 -3.50 45.27 -38.67
CA LEU A 6 -3.44 43.81 -38.57
C LEU A 6 -3.21 43.41 -37.10
N LEU A 7 -4.23 42.83 -36.46
CA LEU A 7 -4.06 42.14 -35.18
C LEU A 7 -3.45 40.75 -35.44
N LEU A 8 -2.16 40.58 -35.17
CA LEU A 8 -1.54 39.27 -35.06
C LEU A 8 -1.93 38.63 -33.70
N SER A 9 -2.88 37.73 -33.71
CA SER A 9 -3.12 36.83 -32.55
C SER A 9 -2.03 35.77 -32.54
N THR A 10 -1.07 35.90 -31.61
CA THR A 10 -0.13 34.82 -31.29
C THR A 10 -0.88 33.75 -30.56
N LEU A 11 -1.27 32.69 -31.26
CA LEU A 11 -1.64 31.42 -30.67
C LEU A 11 -0.39 30.81 -30.01
N THR A 12 -0.19 31.01 -28.72
CA THR A 12 0.73 30.21 -27.93
C THR A 12 0.13 28.82 -27.84
N ALA A 13 0.55 27.91 -28.72
CA ALA A 13 0.34 26.50 -28.53
C ALA A 13 1.16 26.10 -27.29
N ASN A 14 0.51 26.04 -26.13
CA ASN A 14 1.04 25.32 -24.96
C ASN A 14 1.10 23.86 -25.35
N GLY A 15 2.18 23.44 -25.98
CA GLY A 15 2.51 22.03 -26.11
C GLY A 15 2.76 21.48 -24.70
N GLN A 16 1.74 20.85 -24.13
CA GLN A 16 1.88 20.13 -22.90
C GLN A 16 3.00 19.10 -23.08
N LYS A 17 4.09 19.28 -22.35
CA LYS A 17 5.25 18.38 -22.42
C LYS A 17 4.77 17.04 -21.93
N LYS A 18 4.64 16.05 -22.83
CA LYS A 18 4.26 14.69 -22.45
C LYS A 18 5.25 14.20 -21.39
N ASN A 19 4.75 13.78 -20.26
CA ASN A 19 5.58 13.21 -19.22
C ASN A 19 6.27 11.96 -19.76
N THR A 20 7.59 11.91 -19.63
CA THR A 20 8.42 10.79 -20.11
C THR A 20 8.73 9.76 -19.01
N GLN A 21 8.36 10.04 -17.76
CA GLN A 21 8.56 9.13 -16.66
C GLN A 21 7.52 7.99 -16.72
N PRO A 22 7.94 6.72 -16.54
CA PRO A 22 7.00 5.60 -16.58
C PRO A 22 6.12 5.57 -15.34
N ASN A 23 4.90 5.07 -15.49
CA ASN A 23 4.11 4.62 -14.35
C ASN A 23 4.76 3.39 -13.72
N ILE A 24 4.72 3.30 -12.39
CA ILE A 24 5.34 2.21 -11.64
C ILE A 24 4.28 1.59 -10.72
N LEU A 25 4.03 0.31 -10.89
CA LEU A 25 3.17 -0.47 -10.00
C LEU A 25 3.99 -1.60 -9.38
N PHE A 26 4.21 -1.52 -8.08
CA PHE A 26 4.91 -2.55 -7.31
C PHE A 26 3.90 -3.43 -6.56
N ILE A 27 3.93 -4.74 -6.83
CA ILE A 27 3.04 -5.72 -6.19
C ILE A 27 3.87 -6.64 -5.31
N LEU A 28 3.57 -6.65 -4.02
CA LEU A 28 4.18 -7.52 -3.01
C LEU A 28 3.13 -8.45 -2.43
N CYS A 29 3.27 -9.74 -2.67
CA CYS A 29 2.47 -10.77 -2.03
C CYS A 29 3.16 -11.24 -0.74
N ASP A 30 2.47 -11.11 0.39
CA ASP A 30 2.98 -11.55 1.70
C ASP A 30 2.97 -13.09 1.75
N ASP A 31 4.06 -13.68 2.20
CA ASP A 31 4.25 -15.13 2.38
C ASP A 31 4.13 -16.00 1.10
N MET A 32 4.11 -15.42 -0.10
CA MET A 32 4.11 -16.18 -1.35
C MET A 32 5.52 -16.72 -1.65
N GLY A 33 5.63 -18.02 -1.79
CA GLY A 33 6.89 -18.70 -2.10
C GLY A 33 7.23 -18.71 -3.59
N TYR A 34 8.53 -18.93 -3.91
CA TYR A 34 9.01 -19.05 -5.29
C TYR A 34 8.25 -20.12 -6.10
N GLY A 35 7.93 -21.25 -5.47
CA GLY A 35 7.24 -22.38 -6.11
C GLY A 35 5.72 -22.26 -6.21
N ASP A 36 5.13 -21.12 -5.83
CA ASP A 36 3.66 -20.93 -5.84
C ASP A 36 3.13 -20.43 -7.18
N LEU A 37 4.00 -20.01 -8.09
CA LEU A 37 3.64 -19.47 -9.40
C LEU A 37 3.90 -20.46 -10.53
N GLY A 38 2.98 -20.52 -11.51
CA GLY A 38 3.10 -21.37 -12.69
C GLY A 38 4.37 -21.13 -13.49
N CYS A 39 4.76 -19.85 -13.68
CA CYS A 39 5.99 -19.46 -14.38
C CYS A 39 7.29 -19.93 -13.69
N TYR A 40 7.22 -20.34 -12.43
CA TYR A 40 8.32 -20.95 -11.67
C TYR A 40 8.14 -22.46 -11.44
N GLY A 41 7.17 -23.08 -12.11
CA GLY A 41 7.01 -24.54 -12.12
C GLY A 41 5.95 -25.11 -11.17
N GLN A 42 5.06 -24.27 -10.62
CA GLN A 42 3.91 -24.75 -9.83
C GLN A 42 2.98 -25.60 -10.69
N PRO A 43 2.76 -26.90 -10.35
CA PRO A 43 1.98 -27.78 -11.20
C PRO A 43 0.46 -27.78 -10.93
N PHE A 44 0.03 -27.33 -9.75
CA PHE A 44 -1.35 -27.47 -9.28
C PHE A 44 -2.11 -26.14 -9.27
N ILE A 45 -1.48 -25.08 -8.79
CA ILE A 45 -2.08 -23.75 -8.71
C ILE A 45 -1.87 -23.02 -10.04
N ARG A 46 -2.94 -22.49 -10.60
CA ARG A 46 -2.88 -21.76 -11.87
C ARG A 46 -2.75 -20.26 -11.58
N THR A 47 -1.74 -19.63 -12.18
CA THR A 47 -1.50 -18.19 -12.09
C THR A 47 -1.41 -17.53 -13.48
N PRO A 48 -2.48 -17.68 -14.34
CA PRO A 48 -2.37 -17.37 -15.76
C PRO A 48 -2.00 -15.92 -16.06
N HIS A 49 -2.49 -14.96 -15.29
CA HIS A 49 -2.19 -13.55 -15.51
C HIS A 49 -0.74 -13.22 -15.13
N ILE A 50 -0.23 -13.78 -14.02
CA ILE A 50 1.19 -13.60 -13.62
C ILE A 50 2.10 -14.33 -14.61
N ASP A 51 1.72 -15.52 -15.05
CA ASP A 51 2.47 -16.29 -16.05
C ASP A 51 2.56 -15.55 -17.39
N THR A 52 1.47 -14.91 -17.83
CA THR A 52 1.46 -14.05 -19.02
C THR A 52 2.42 -12.87 -18.84
N MET A 53 2.35 -12.18 -17.72
CA MET A 53 3.24 -11.06 -17.41
C MET A 53 4.72 -11.49 -17.39
N ALA A 54 5.01 -12.68 -16.84
CA ALA A 54 6.35 -13.24 -16.83
C ALA A 54 6.86 -13.61 -18.24
N ASN A 55 5.98 -13.99 -19.17
CA ASN A 55 6.31 -14.30 -20.55
C ASN A 55 6.52 -13.05 -21.42
N GLU A 56 5.79 -11.98 -21.12
CA GLU A 56 5.86 -10.70 -21.85
C GLU A 56 6.93 -9.75 -21.30
N GLY A 57 7.36 -9.98 -20.07
CA GLY A 57 8.32 -9.14 -19.35
C GLY A 57 9.63 -9.86 -19.03
N MET A 58 10.22 -9.46 -17.91
CA MET A 58 11.48 -10.04 -17.41
C MET A 58 11.18 -10.90 -16.18
N ARG A 59 11.61 -12.17 -16.25
CA ARG A 59 11.50 -13.11 -15.12
C ARG A 59 12.85 -13.25 -14.41
N PHE A 60 12.89 -12.90 -13.13
CA PHE A 60 14.06 -13.05 -12.29
C PHE A 60 14.09 -14.44 -11.64
N THR A 61 15.19 -15.17 -11.83
CA THR A 61 15.39 -16.50 -11.21
C THR A 61 16.14 -16.44 -9.89
N GLN A 62 16.73 -15.28 -9.56
CA GLN A 62 17.53 -15.02 -8.37
C GLN A 62 17.13 -13.66 -7.77
N ALA A 63 15.90 -13.54 -7.27
CA ALA A 63 15.43 -12.36 -6.57
C ALA A 63 15.00 -12.75 -5.15
N TYR A 64 15.46 -12.01 -4.16
CA TYR A 64 15.25 -12.34 -2.75
C TYR A 64 14.69 -11.16 -1.99
N ALA A 65 13.79 -11.45 -1.05
CA ALA A 65 13.33 -10.46 -0.07
C ALA A 65 14.48 -10.07 0.87
N GLY A 66 14.48 -8.83 1.34
CA GLY A 66 15.52 -8.30 2.22
C GLY A 66 15.60 -8.98 3.60
N SER A 67 14.55 -9.70 4.00
CA SER A 67 14.46 -10.47 5.24
C SER A 67 13.38 -11.54 5.12
N PRO A 68 13.48 -12.68 5.83
CA PRO A 68 12.44 -13.69 5.87
C PRO A 68 11.22 -13.29 6.74
N VAL A 69 11.27 -12.13 7.39
CA VAL A 69 10.21 -11.62 8.27
C VAL A 69 9.65 -10.33 7.70
N SER A 70 8.34 -10.14 7.80
CA SER A 70 7.59 -9.12 7.08
C SER A 70 8.04 -7.67 7.36
N ALA A 71 8.06 -7.22 8.62
CA ALA A 71 8.39 -5.82 8.92
C ALA A 71 9.80 -5.42 8.47
N PRO A 72 10.88 -6.20 8.74
CA PRO A 72 12.21 -5.87 8.25
C PRO A 72 12.36 -6.00 6.73
N SER A 73 11.64 -6.93 6.08
CA SER A 73 11.63 -7.02 4.61
C SER A 73 11.02 -5.77 3.98
N ARG A 74 9.89 -5.31 4.51
CA ARG A 74 9.25 -4.05 4.07
C ARG A 74 10.10 -2.83 4.34
N ALA A 75 10.78 -2.79 5.49
CA ALA A 75 11.71 -1.71 5.82
C ALA A 75 12.89 -1.68 4.85
N SER A 76 13.49 -2.83 4.51
CA SER A 76 14.55 -2.91 3.51
C SER A 76 14.08 -2.41 2.13
N PHE A 77 12.86 -2.78 1.71
CA PHE A 77 12.27 -2.29 0.47
C PHE A 77 12.04 -0.77 0.50
N MET A 78 11.42 -0.28 1.57
CA MET A 78 11.07 1.14 1.67
C MET A 78 12.29 2.05 1.79
N THR A 79 13.33 1.63 2.51
CA THR A 79 14.52 2.44 2.78
C THR A 79 15.66 2.19 1.79
N GLY A 80 15.60 1.12 0.98
CA GLY A 80 16.70 0.68 0.14
C GLY A 80 17.91 0.15 0.92
N GLN A 81 17.77 -0.07 2.23
CA GLN A 81 18.85 -0.50 3.11
C GLN A 81 18.85 -2.02 3.27
N HIS A 82 20.07 -2.60 3.26
CA HIS A 82 20.25 -3.99 3.64
C HIS A 82 19.83 -4.22 5.10
N SER A 83 19.22 -5.37 5.41
CA SER A 83 18.71 -5.72 6.74
C SER A 83 19.71 -5.54 7.89
N GLY A 84 21.03 -5.64 7.60
CA GLY A 84 22.10 -5.38 8.56
C GLY A 84 22.28 -3.90 8.94
N HIS A 85 21.78 -2.97 8.12
CA HIS A 85 21.85 -1.53 8.33
C HIS A 85 20.48 -0.91 8.62
N CYS A 86 19.39 -1.61 8.26
CA CYS A 86 18.04 -1.15 8.53
C CYS A 86 17.76 -1.16 10.02
N GLU A 87 17.05 -0.14 10.52
CA GLU A 87 16.66 -0.04 11.94
C GLU A 87 15.61 -1.08 12.33
N VAL A 88 14.72 -1.46 11.39
CA VAL A 88 13.70 -2.46 11.62
C VAL A 88 14.26 -3.84 11.31
N ARG A 89 14.70 -4.56 12.34
CA ARG A 89 15.37 -5.87 12.22
C ARG A 89 14.51 -7.07 12.59
N GLY A 90 13.25 -6.83 12.96
CA GLY A 90 12.30 -7.86 13.36
C GLY A 90 10.88 -7.29 13.46
N ASN A 91 9.92 -8.15 13.73
CA ASN A 91 8.54 -7.76 13.97
C ASN A 91 8.38 -7.17 15.39
N LYS A 92 9.00 -6.03 15.65
CA LYS A 92 8.84 -5.33 16.90
C LYS A 92 7.47 -4.68 16.95
N GLU A 93 6.63 -5.16 17.84
CA GLU A 93 5.25 -4.72 18.00
C GLU A 93 5.15 -3.62 19.05
N TYR A 94 4.22 -2.71 18.80
CA TYR A 94 3.82 -1.68 19.76
C TYR A 94 2.48 -2.05 20.38
N TRP A 95 2.44 -1.95 21.71
CA TRP A 95 1.29 -2.27 22.53
C TRP A 95 0.75 -0.98 23.16
N LYS A 96 -0.56 -0.82 23.15
CA LYS A 96 -1.24 0.23 23.91
C LYS A 96 -2.31 -0.40 24.78
N ASN A 97 -2.53 0.20 25.96
CA ASN A 97 -3.75 -0.01 26.72
C ASN A 97 -4.91 0.62 25.94
N VAL A 98 -5.59 -0.14 25.14
CA VAL A 98 -6.82 0.28 24.48
C VAL A 98 -7.94 -0.64 24.96
N PRO A 99 -9.10 -0.08 25.33
CA PRO A 99 -10.28 -0.91 25.61
C PRO A 99 -10.56 -1.75 24.37
N ILE A 100 -10.63 -3.07 24.55
CA ILE A 100 -10.57 -4.06 23.47
C ILE A 100 -11.90 -4.25 22.74
N VAL A 101 -12.66 -3.23 22.56
CA VAL A 101 -13.77 -3.27 21.59
C VAL A 101 -13.28 -3.64 20.17
N LEU A 102 -11.97 -3.55 19.91
CA LEU A 102 -11.38 -3.79 18.59
C LEU A 102 -11.07 -5.27 18.28
N TYR A 103 -10.86 -6.11 19.28
CA TYR A 103 -10.40 -7.50 19.07
C TYR A 103 -11.24 -8.56 19.78
N GLY A 104 -12.32 -8.16 20.45
CA GLY A 104 -13.31 -9.11 21.02
C GLY A 104 -12.81 -9.96 22.20
N GLN A 105 -11.68 -9.61 22.82
CA GLN A 105 -11.15 -10.30 23.98
C GLN A 105 -10.84 -9.32 25.14
N ASN A 106 -11.02 -9.79 26.37
CA ASN A 106 -10.73 -9.06 27.61
C ASN A 106 -9.22 -9.02 27.90
N GLN A 107 -8.39 -8.47 27.02
CA GLN A 107 -6.97 -8.31 27.26
C GLN A 107 -6.64 -6.82 27.51
N GLU A 108 -5.82 -6.55 28.50
CA GLU A 108 -5.41 -5.18 28.89
C GLU A 108 -4.54 -4.48 27.85
N TYR A 109 -3.99 -5.23 26.87
CA TYR A 109 -3.08 -4.73 25.85
C TYR A 109 -3.49 -5.20 24.47
N SER A 110 -3.44 -4.33 23.47
CA SER A 110 -3.56 -4.72 22.07
C SER A 110 -2.37 -4.24 21.25
N ILE A 111 -1.96 -5.06 20.27
CA ILE A 111 -0.96 -4.68 19.30
C ILE A 111 -1.59 -3.63 18.37
N VAL A 112 -0.99 -2.44 18.33
CA VAL A 112 -1.52 -1.33 17.52
C VAL A 112 -0.71 -1.06 16.27
N GLY A 113 0.42 -1.74 16.09
CA GLY A 113 1.29 -1.64 14.93
C GLY A 113 2.71 -2.09 15.23
N GLN A 114 3.64 -1.69 14.38
CA GLN A 114 5.03 -2.08 14.41
C GLN A 114 5.93 -0.89 14.68
N HIS A 115 7.24 -1.16 14.79
CA HIS A 115 8.24 -0.12 14.94
C HIS A 115 8.14 0.88 13.78
N PRO A 116 7.94 2.18 14.05
CA PRO A 116 7.86 3.20 13.00
C PRO A 116 9.24 3.40 12.36
N TYR A 117 9.27 3.64 11.05
CA TYR A 117 10.49 4.04 10.35
C TYR A 117 11.03 5.35 10.97
N ASP A 118 12.35 5.48 11.02
CA ASP A 118 12.97 6.70 11.53
C ASP A 118 12.64 7.90 10.62
N SER A 119 12.41 9.06 11.23
CA SER A 119 12.16 10.30 10.52
C SER A 119 13.36 10.76 9.69
N ASP A 120 14.55 10.38 10.10
CA ASP A 120 15.81 10.78 9.44
C ASP A 120 16.10 9.92 8.19
N HIS A 121 15.40 8.81 8.03
CA HIS A 121 15.52 7.96 6.84
C HIS A 121 14.42 8.30 5.84
N VAL A 122 14.80 8.81 4.68
CA VAL A 122 13.89 8.98 3.53
C VAL A 122 13.50 7.61 3.01
N ILE A 123 12.22 7.40 2.72
CA ILE A 123 11.70 6.16 2.17
C ILE A 123 11.25 6.33 0.72
N LEU A 124 11.16 5.22 0.01
CA LEU A 124 10.87 5.19 -1.44
C LEU A 124 9.65 6.03 -1.86
N PRO A 125 8.48 5.99 -1.18
CA PRO A 125 7.35 6.84 -1.58
C PRO A 125 7.63 8.33 -1.48
N GLU A 126 8.44 8.78 -0.51
CA GLU A 126 8.85 10.19 -0.38
C GLU A 126 9.70 10.60 -1.57
N ILE A 127 10.68 9.76 -1.96
CA ILE A 127 11.51 10.00 -3.15
C ILE A 127 10.66 10.09 -4.42
N MET A 128 9.72 9.17 -4.59
CA MET A 128 8.83 9.17 -5.77
C MET A 128 7.96 10.42 -5.82
N LYS A 129 7.40 10.83 -4.69
CA LYS A 129 6.61 12.05 -4.57
C LYS A 129 7.42 13.31 -4.90
N ASP A 130 8.63 13.42 -4.37
CA ASP A 130 9.55 14.53 -4.65
C ASP A 130 9.97 14.60 -6.13
N ASN A 131 9.89 13.47 -6.83
CA ASN A 131 10.13 13.39 -8.28
C ASN A 131 8.84 13.52 -9.12
N GLY A 132 7.74 13.99 -8.53
CA GLY A 132 6.53 14.35 -9.24
C GLY A 132 5.54 13.21 -9.48
N TYR A 133 5.70 12.08 -8.82
CA TYR A 133 4.74 10.99 -8.90
C TYR A 133 3.54 11.21 -7.99
N THR A 134 2.35 10.86 -8.45
CA THR A 134 1.20 10.58 -7.58
C THR A 134 1.43 9.24 -6.89
N THR A 135 1.26 9.16 -5.57
CA THR A 135 1.62 7.98 -4.81
C THR A 135 0.40 7.32 -4.17
N GLY A 136 0.24 6.01 -4.37
CA GLY A 136 -0.82 5.22 -3.77
C GLY A 136 -0.29 3.93 -3.13
N MET A 137 -0.86 3.54 -2.00
CA MET A 137 -0.52 2.26 -1.37
C MET A 137 -1.77 1.56 -0.84
N PHE A 138 -1.91 0.28 -1.18
CA PHE A 138 -3.09 -0.53 -0.85
C PHE A 138 -2.66 -1.85 -0.24
N GLY A 139 -3.10 -2.11 1.00
CA GLY A 139 -2.77 -3.31 1.76
C GLY A 139 -2.01 -3.04 3.05
N LYS A 140 -1.08 -3.91 3.38
CA LYS A 140 -0.35 -3.95 4.65
C LYS A 140 0.83 -2.97 4.67
N TRP A 141 0.81 -2.01 5.62
CA TRP A 141 1.88 -1.03 5.84
C TRP A 141 3.06 -1.60 6.63
N ALA A 142 2.81 -1.97 7.89
CA ALA A 142 3.80 -2.54 8.81
C ALA A 142 5.04 -1.67 9.11
N GLY A 143 4.94 -0.35 8.93
CA GLY A 143 6.03 0.60 9.16
C GLY A 143 5.69 1.66 10.22
N GLY A 144 4.84 1.31 11.19
CA GLY A 144 4.41 2.20 12.24
C GLY A 144 3.10 1.76 12.90
N TYR A 145 2.47 2.67 13.62
CA TYR A 145 1.17 2.50 14.26
C TYR A 145 0.36 3.80 14.14
N GLU A 146 -0.95 3.74 14.31
CA GLU A 146 -1.82 4.92 14.26
C GLU A 146 -1.35 6.02 15.22
N GLY A 147 -1.16 7.22 14.69
CA GLY A 147 -0.63 8.37 15.42
C GLY A 147 0.90 8.41 15.55
N SER A 148 1.63 7.40 15.04
CA SER A 148 3.10 7.46 14.99
C SER A 148 3.59 8.49 13.97
N ARG A 149 4.91 8.74 13.98
CA ARG A 149 5.58 9.58 12.99
C ARG A 149 5.67 8.95 11.60
N SER A 150 5.37 7.65 11.48
CA SER A 150 5.55 6.85 10.27
C SER A 150 4.26 6.15 9.87
N THR A 151 3.20 6.94 9.70
CA THR A 151 1.97 6.52 9.01
C THR A 151 2.04 6.92 7.54
N PRO A 152 1.32 6.26 6.62
CA PRO A 152 1.38 6.54 5.17
C PRO A 152 1.24 8.02 4.81
N ASP A 153 0.30 8.74 5.44
CA ASP A 153 0.04 10.18 5.25
C ASP A 153 1.28 11.05 5.51
N LYS A 154 2.18 10.62 6.41
CA LYS A 154 3.40 11.33 6.80
C LYS A 154 4.64 10.89 6.03
N ARG A 155 4.51 9.85 5.24
CA ARG A 155 5.62 9.18 4.58
C ARG A 155 5.43 9.10 3.05
N GLY A 156 4.95 10.21 2.48
CA GLY A 156 4.93 10.41 1.04
C GLY A 156 3.82 9.68 0.28
N ILE A 157 2.81 9.11 0.92
CA ILE A 157 1.65 8.48 0.29
C ILE A 157 0.50 9.49 0.18
N ASP A 158 -0.06 9.65 -1.01
CA ASP A 158 -1.23 10.50 -1.29
C ASP A 158 -2.56 9.76 -1.07
N GLU A 159 -2.62 8.46 -1.40
CA GLU A 159 -3.78 7.61 -1.21
C GLU A 159 -3.39 6.30 -0.54
N TYR A 160 -4.08 5.97 0.54
CA TYR A 160 -3.85 4.74 1.31
C TYR A 160 -5.16 4.05 1.68
N TYR A 161 -5.21 2.73 1.53
CA TYR A 161 -6.29 1.90 2.05
C TYR A 161 -5.76 0.52 2.45
N GLY A 162 -5.90 0.13 3.72
CA GLY A 162 -5.42 -1.16 4.19
C GLY A 162 -5.17 -1.27 5.68
N TYR A 163 -4.16 -2.00 6.07
CA TYR A 163 -3.78 -2.27 7.45
C TYR A 163 -2.53 -1.52 7.87
N ILE A 164 -2.63 -0.62 8.84
CA ILE A 164 -1.44 -0.03 9.46
C ILE A 164 -0.68 -1.10 10.25
N CYS A 165 -1.40 -1.89 11.04
CA CYS A 165 -0.85 -2.95 11.88
C CYS A 165 -0.75 -4.28 11.12
N GLN A 166 0.45 -4.87 11.03
CA GLN A 166 0.62 -6.17 10.40
C GLN A 166 -0.08 -7.31 11.14
N PHE A 167 -0.21 -7.22 12.47
CA PHE A 167 -0.94 -8.24 13.23
C PHE A 167 -2.42 -8.27 12.85
N GLN A 168 -3.03 -7.09 12.66
CA GLN A 168 -4.40 -6.98 12.18
C GLN A 168 -4.58 -7.57 10.76
N ALA A 169 -3.53 -7.55 9.94
CA ALA A 169 -3.57 -8.10 8.59
C ALA A 169 -3.73 -9.63 8.53
N HIS A 170 -3.59 -10.34 9.65
CA HIS A 170 -3.96 -11.75 9.76
C HIS A 170 -5.47 -11.96 9.97
N LEU A 171 -6.24 -10.88 10.11
CA LEU A 171 -7.69 -10.92 10.24
C LEU A 171 -8.32 -10.56 8.89
N TYR A 172 -8.65 -11.54 8.10
CA TYR A 172 -9.19 -11.34 6.75
C TYR A 172 -10.59 -10.67 6.73
N TYR A 173 -11.31 -10.74 7.83
CA TYR A 173 -12.61 -10.09 8.04
C TYR A 173 -12.53 -9.15 9.24
N PRO A 174 -11.78 -8.04 9.17
CA PRO A 174 -11.51 -7.17 10.31
C PRO A 174 -12.74 -6.36 10.73
N ASN A 175 -12.65 -5.68 11.88
CA ASN A 175 -13.63 -4.70 12.31
C ASN A 175 -13.49 -3.35 11.58
N PHE A 176 -12.28 -3.04 11.12
CA PHE A 176 -11.99 -1.80 10.38
C PHE A 176 -10.75 -1.99 9.50
N LEU A 177 -10.64 -1.12 8.50
CA LEU A 177 -9.40 -0.83 7.76
C LEU A 177 -9.02 0.63 7.97
N ASN A 178 -7.83 0.98 7.57
CA ASN A 178 -7.34 2.36 7.63
C ASN A 178 -7.36 2.98 6.24
N ARG A 179 -7.70 4.27 6.18
CA ARG A 179 -7.69 5.08 4.95
C ARG A 179 -6.95 6.38 5.20
N TYR A 180 -6.30 6.86 4.18
CA TYR A 180 -5.89 8.25 4.01
C TYR A 180 -6.07 8.64 2.55
N SER A 181 -6.67 9.78 2.30
CA SER A 181 -6.84 10.35 0.96
C SER A 181 -6.58 11.86 1.01
N LYS A 182 -5.50 12.26 0.36
CA LYS A 182 -5.19 13.67 0.17
C LYS A 182 -6.26 14.36 -0.68
N ALA A 183 -6.79 13.66 -1.68
CA ALA A 183 -7.82 14.18 -2.58
C ALA A 183 -9.14 14.44 -1.84
N LEU A 184 -9.48 13.64 -0.82
CA LEU A 184 -10.65 13.85 0.04
C LEU A 184 -10.41 14.86 1.16
N GLY A 185 -9.19 15.40 1.29
CA GLY A 185 -8.82 16.37 2.33
C GLY A 185 -8.63 15.74 3.71
N ASP A 186 -8.31 14.45 3.80
CA ASP A 186 -8.00 13.81 5.08
C ASP A 186 -6.75 14.48 5.71
N THR A 187 -6.82 14.79 6.99
CA THR A 187 -5.71 15.41 7.76
C THR A 187 -4.77 14.38 8.38
N GLY A 188 -5.05 13.10 8.20
CA GLY A 188 -4.28 11.95 8.68
C GLY A 188 -5.03 10.66 8.42
N VAL A 189 -4.43 9.54 8.83
CA VAL A 189 -5.06 8.23 8.71
C VAL A 189 -6.31 8.13 9.56
N VAL A 190 -7.40 7.69 8.96
CA VAL A 190 -8.72 7.46 9.60
C VAL A 190 -9.10 5.98 9.54
N ARG A 191 -9.94 5.53 10.47
CA ARG A 191 -10.50 4.17 10.45
C ARG A 191 -11.79 4.15 9.63
N VAL A 192 -11.91 3.15 8.78
CA VAL A 192 -13.12 2.81 8.04
C VAL A 192 -13.70 1.56 8.68
N VAL A 193 -14.79 1.71 9.41
CA VAL A 193 -15.45 0.61 10.13
C VAL A 193 -16.11 -0.34 9.13
N MET A 194 -15.97 -1.64 9.38
CA MET A 194 -16.63 -2.70 8.61
C MET A 194 -17.98 -3.01 9.26
N ASP A 195 -18.99 -2.20 8.95
CA ASP A 195 -20.29 -2.20 9.64
C ASP A 195 -21.01 -3.54 9.60
N GLU A 196 -20.85 -4.31 8.51
CA GLU A 196 -21.44 -5.64 8.41
C GLU A 196 -20.63 -6.67 9.20
N ASN A 197 -19.29 -6.52 9.29
CA ASN A 197 -18.45 -7.43 10.05
C ASN A 197 -18.65 -7.29 11.56
N ILE A 198 -18.77 -6.06 12.07
CA ILE A 198 -18.91 -5.82 13.51
C ILE A 198 -20.18 -6.40 14.12
N LYS A 199 -21.15 -6.80 13.29
CA LYS A 199 -22.38 -7.50 13.74
C LYS A 199 -22.08 -8.92 14.25
N TYR A 200 -20.91 -9.47 13.94
CA TYR A 200 -20.51 -10.83 14.33
C TYR A 200 -19.24 -10.80 15.16
N PRO A 201 -19.05 -11.74 16.09
CA PRO A 201 -17.85 -11.81 16.91
C PRO A 201 -16.61 -12.03 16.03
N MET A 202 -15.45 -11.53 16.49
CA MET A 202 -14.19 -11.64 15.77
C MET A 202 -13.59 -13.06 15.86
N TYR A 203 -14.03 -13.86 16.79
CA TYR A 203 -13.56 -15.24 17.02
C TYR A 203 -14.73 -16.18 17.26
N GLY A 204 -14.51 -17.45 17.02
CA GLY A 204 -15.50 -18.50 17.23
C GLY A 204 -16.31 -18.81 15.97
N PRO A 205 -17.36 -19.65 16.08
CA PRO A 205 -18.08 -20.18 14.93
C PRO A 205 -18.78 -19.12 14.09
N ASP A 206 -19.16 -18.01 14.70
CA ASP A 206 -19.86 -16.92 13.99
C ASP A 206 -18.92 -15.98 13.23
N TYR A 207 -17.61 -16.09 13.38
CA TYR A 207 -16.63 -15.35 12.58
C TYR A 207 -16.83 -15.57 11.07
N GLN A 208 -17.20 -16.79 10.67
CA GLN A 208 -17.45 -17.14 9.26
C GLN A 208 -18.69 -16.44 8.65
N LYS A 209 -19.53 -15.82 9.48
CA LYS A 209 -20.69 -15.05 9.01
C LYS A 209 -20.33 -13.60 8.60
N ARG A 210 -19.10 -13.17 8.83
CA ARG A 210 -18.62 -11.83 8.47
C ARG A 210 -18.51 -11.71 6.94
N PRO A 211 -19.24 -10.78 6.30
CA PRO A 211 -19.31 -10.75 4.84
C PRO A 211 -18.23 -9.90 4.17
N GLN A 212 -17.62 -8.95 4.90
CA GLN A 212 -16.68 -7.99 4.31
C GLN A 212 -15.26 -8.53 4.34
N TYR A 213 -14.85 -9.16 3.24
CA TYR A 213 -13.50 -9.67 3.05
C TYR A 213 -12.54 -8.54 2.68
N SER A 214 -11.51 -8.34 3.48
CA SER A 214 -10.61 -7.20 3.35
C SER A 214 -9.81 -7.17 2.05
N ALA A 215 -9.40 -8.33 1.54
CA ALA A 215 -8.61 -8.38 0.31
C ALA A 215 -9.41 -7.87 -0.90
N ASP A 216 -10.69 -8.22 -1.00
CA ASP A 216 -11.57 -7.70 -2.06
C ASP A 216 -11.74 -6.19 -1.96
N MET A 217 -11.93 -5.67 -0.74
CA MET A 217 -12.09 -4.24 -0.51
C MET A 217 -10.82 -3.46 -0.82
N ILE A 218 -9.66 -3.98 -0.42
CA ILE A 218 -8.34 -3.38 -0.71
C ILE A 218 -8.09 -3.40 -2.22
N HIS A 219 -8.36 -4.53 -2.87
CA HIS A 219 -8.20 -4.67 -4.31
C HIS A 219 -9.10 -3.71 -5.08
N GLN A 220 -10.38 -3.63 -4.72
CA GLN A 220 -11.32 -2.70 -5.34
C GLN A 220 -10.85 -1.25 -5.21
N LYS A 221 -10.36 -0.84 -4.04
CA LYS A 221 -9.81 0.52 -3.82
C LYS A 221 -8.55 0.79 -4.65
N ALA A 222 -7.71 -0.22 -4.83
CA ALA A 222 -6.55 -0.11 -5.71
C ALA A 222 -6.96 0.10 -7.18
N LEU A 223 -7.96 -0.65 -7.66
CA LEU A 223 -8.48 -0.49 -9.02
C LEU A 223 -9.14 0.88 -9.22
N GLU A 224 -9.99 1.31 -8.28
CA GLU A 224 -10.61 2.64 -8.31
C GLU A 224 -9.56 3.76 -8.38
N TRP A 225 -8.46 3.63 -7.66
CA TRP A 225 -7.37 4.60 -7.71
C TRP A 225 -6.62 4.55 -9.03
N LEU A 226 -6.34 3.36 -9.58
CA LEU A 226 -5.68 3.20 -10.88
C LEU A 226 -6.52 3.79 -12.02
N ASP A 227 -7.83 3.60 -12.01
CA ASP A 227 -8.76 4.14 -13.00
C ASP A 227 -8.82 5.69 -13.01
N GLN A 228 -8.42 6.33 -11.90
CA GLN A 228 -8.37 7.80 -11.77
C GLN A 228 -7.06 8.39 -12.28
N GLN A 229 -6.06 7.57 -12.61
CA GLN A 229 -4.78 8.07 -13.09
C GLN A 229 -4.88 8.47 -14.57
N ASP A 230 -4.21 9.55 -14.92
CA ASP A 230 -4.15 10.07 -16.29
C ASP A 230 -2.72 10.07 -16.83
N ASP A 231 -2.58 10.39 -18.11
CA ASP A 231 -1.28 10.43 -18.80
C ASP A 231 -0.45 11.69 -18.47
N GLN A 232 -0.96 12.62 -17.67
CA GLN A 232 -0.31 13.92 -17.43
C GLN A 232 0.72 13.84 -16.31
N GLN A 233 0.48 12.97 -15.33
CA GLN A 233 1.35 12.78 -14.19
C GLN A 233 1.63 11.29 -13.98
N PRO A 234 2.90 10.89 -13.77
CA PRO A 234 3.21 9.50 -13.50
C PRO A 234 2.70 9.10 -12.12
N PHE A 235 2.34 7.85 -11.96
CA PHE A 235 1.98 7.30 -10.65
C PHE A 235 2.97 6.25 -10.17
N PHE A 236 3.11 6.17 -8.85
CA PHE A 236 3.79 5.09 -8.13
C PHE A 236 2.78 4.41 -7.19
N GLY A 237 2.36 3.21 -7.57
CA GLY A 237 1.44 2.37 -6.82
C GLY A 237 2.15 1.24 -6.10
N ILE A 238 1.78 0.97 -4.85
CA ILE A 238 2.28 -0.14 -4.05
C ILE A 238 1.09 -0.99 -3.59
N LEU A 239 1.01 -2.23 -4.07
CA LEU A 239 0.00 -3.19 -3.66
C LEU A 239 0.65 -4.23 -2.75
N THR A 240 0.20 -4.33 -1.50
CA THR A 240 0.80 -5.24 -0.51
C THR A 240 -0.26 -6.21 0.02
N TYR A 241 -0.53 -7.22 -0.78
CA TYR A 241 -1.54 -8.23 -0.49
C TYR A 241 -1.09 -9.19 0.62
N THR A 242 -2.05 -9.52 1.48
CA THR A 242 -1.94 -10.60 2.49
C THR A 242 -2.97 -11.65 2.11
N LEU A 243 -2.52 -12.71 1.44
CA LEU A 243 -3.36 -13.78 0.93
C LEU A 243 -3.13 -15.05 1.72
#